data_6910398cdf765d4cc774bcf9193ef232
#
_entry.id   6910398cdf765d4cc774bcf9193ef232
#
_cell.length_a   1.000
_cell.length_b   1.000
_cell.length_c   1.000
_cell.angle_alpha   90.00
_cell.angle_beta   90.00
_cell.angle_gamma   90.00
#
_symmetry.space_group_name_H-M   'P 1'
#
loop_
_entity.id
_entity.type
_entity.pdbx_description
1 polymer ?
#
loop_
_entity_poly.entity_id
_entity_poly.type
_entity_poly.pdbx_seq_one_letter_code
_entity_poly.pdbx_strand_id
1 'polypeptide(L)'
;KPVGEEEYDDLAEDVKDVIEKNSQIVQEKASAIMRDIRELDKESNTVEYSGIFGKIIAAICICFSLFQIYTGIFGTLDAMIQRCIHLSFGLCLVYLLCPTKKEWIKDGKFHWLDVGLAILAMVPPVYILVNYQQLILRAGTVTPLDTVIGTLGIVMVIEAARRIVGLPIVIVVLCFLGFGFFGPYMPGPLAHRGLSLQQMVGHLFFTTEGVFGIPLGVSSTFIFLFILFGAFLEKTGLGKFFIDIANAIAGWASGGPAKVAVLSSALQGTISGSSVANVVGSGSFTIPMMKKLGYHKNFAGAVEAAASTGGQLMPPIMGAAAFLMAEFVGIPYMEVVKAAVVPAILYFLGVFLGVHFEAKKHHLEGTPRSELPPWGK
;
A
#
# COMPACT_ATOMS: atom_id res chain seq x y z
N LYS A 1 -13.74 -56.64 -28.07
CA LYS A 1 -13.88 -57.09 -26.68
C LYS A 1 -14.20 -55.84 -25.87
N PRO A 2 -15.20 -55.86 -24.98
CA PRO A 2 -15.38 -54.71 -24.08
C PRO A 2 -14.16 -54.64 -23.17
N VAL A 3 -13.66 -53.43 -22.93
CA VAL A 3 -12.62 -53.13 -21.96
C VAL A 3 -13.16 -53.47 -20.57
N GLY A 4 -12.41 -54.29 -19.80
CA GLY A 4 -12.88 -54.73 -18.51
C GLY A 4 -12.97 -53.58 -17.49
N GLU A 5 -13.85 -53.69 -16.51
CA GLU A 5 -14.05 -52.69 -15.45
C GLU A 5 -12.75 -52.36 -14.69
N GLU A 6 -11.84 -53.33 -14.52
CA GLU A 6 -10.51 -53.11 -13.91
C GLU A 6 -9.61 -52.14 -14.73
N GLU A 7 -9.68 -52.19 -16.06
CA GLU A 7 -8.89 -51.31 -16.94
C GLU A 7 -9.43 -49.87 -16.97
N TYR A 8 -10.72 -49.64 -16.63
CA TYR A 8 -11.31 -48.31 -16.44
C TYR A 8 -10.96 -47.72 -15.10
N ASP A 9 -10.85 -48.51 -14.05
CA ASP A 9 -10.48 -48.05 -12.71
C ASP A 9 -8.99 -47.66 -12.66
N ASP A 10 -8.09 -48.44 -13.28
CA ASP A 10 -6.68 -48.12 -13.42
C ASP A 10 -6.47 -46.81 -14.21
N LEU A 11 -7.23 -46.61 -15.31
CA LEU A 11 -7.17 -45.39 -16.11
C LEU A 11 -7.68 -44.15 -15.33
N ALA A 12 -8.70 -44.36 -14.48
CA ALA A 12 -9.24 -43.27 -13.66
C ALA A 12 -8.28 -42.86 -12.53
N GLU A 13 -7.51 -43.83 -12.00
CA GLU A 13 -6.50 -43.58 -10.98
C GLU A 13 -5.28 -42.85 -11.58
N ASP A 14 -4.80 -43.31 -12.76
CA ASP A 14 -3.73 -42.60 -13.51
C ASP A 14 -4.11 -41.17 -13.88
N VAL A 15 -5.35 -40.93 -14.31
CA VAL A 15 -5.86 -39.60 -14.62
C VAL A 15 -5.91 -38.71 -13.38
N LYS A 16 -6.33 -39.26 -12.23
CA LYS A 16 -6.33 -38.58 -10.94
C LYS A 16 -4.94 -38.14 -10.52
N ASP A 17 -3.97 -39.05 -10.59
CA ASP A 17 -2.58 -38.81 -10.25
C ASP A 17 -1.96 -37.73 -11.15
N VAL A 18 -2.25 -37.75 -12.46
CA VAL A 18 -1.80 -36.72 -13.41
C VAL A 18 -2.43 -35.35 -13.10
N ILE A 19 -3.71 -35.31 -12.73
CA ILE A 19 -4.40 -34.06 -12.34
C ILE A 19 -3.79 -33.50 -11.04
N GLU A 20 -3.56 -34.37 -10.05
CA GLU A 20 -2.99 -33.95 -8.77
C GLU A 20 -1.54 -33.45 -8.93
N LYS A 21 -0.72 -34.16 -9.70
CA LYS A 21 0.65 -33.77 -10.02
C LYS A 21 0.71 -32.44 -10.82
N ASN A 22 -0.18 -32.26 -11.78
CA ASN A 22 -0.29 -31.00 -12.51
C ASN A 22 -0.76 -29.85 -11.61
N SER A 23 -1.68 -30.10 -10.68
CA SER A 23 -2.15 -29.09 -9.71
C SER A 23 -1.02 -28.65 -8.75
N GLN A 24 -0.18 -29.61 -8.29
CA GLN A 24 0.99 -29.32 -7.46
C GLN A 24 2.04 -28.49 -8.24
N ILE A 25 2.33 -28.85 -9.50
CA ILE A 25 3.26 -28.10 -10.35
C ILE A 25 2.75 -26.68 -10.60
N VAL A 26 1.45 -26.51 -10.82
CA VAL A 26 0.82 -25.19 -11.00
C VAL A 26 0.91 -24.36 -9.72
N GLN A 27 0.65 -24.96 -8.55
CA GLN A 27 0.79 -24.29 -7.25
C GLN A 27 2.24 -23.91 -6.95
N GLU A 28 3.20 -24.78 -7.26
CA GLU A 28 4.61 -24.53 -7.07
C GLU A 28 5.10 -23.38 -7.97
N LYS A 29 4.72 -23.39 -9.26
CA LYS A 29 5.01 -22.29 -10.18
C LYS A 29 4.33 -20.98 -9.80
N ALA A 30 3.08 -21.03 -9.34
CA ALA A 30 2.38 -19.85 -8.84
C ALA A 30 3.06 -19.29 -7.59
N SER A 31 3.49 -20.15 -6.65
CA SER A 31 4.21 -19.73 -5.46
C SER A 31 5.61 -19.18 -5.74
N ALA A 32 6.29 -19.69 -6.78
CA ALA A 32 7.57 -19.15 -7.25
C ALA A 32 7.40 -17.77 -7.89
N ILE A 33 6.41 -17.62 -8.77
CA ILE A 33 6.06 -16.32 -9.39
C ILE A 33 5.66 -15.30 -8.33
N MET A 34 4.88 -15.71 -7.33
CA MET A 34 4.51 -14.82 -6.23
C MET A 34 5.71 -14.42 -5.36
N ARG A 35 6.71 -15.31 -5.21
CA ARG A 35 7.98 -14.97 -4.56
C ARG A 35 8.78 -13.95 -5.37
N ASP A 36 8.88 -14.14 -6.69
CA ASP A 36 9.56 -13.21 -7.59
C ASP A 36 8.87 -11.83 -7.60
N ILE A 37 7.54 -11.79 -7.60
CA ILE A 37 6.76 -10.55 -7.52
C ILE A 37 7.02 -9.86 -6.17
N ARG A 38 7.04 -10.59 -5.06
CA ARG A 38 7.37 -10.04 -3.74
C ARG A 38 8.82 -9.53 -3.66
N GLU A 39 9.78 -10.15 -4.35
CA GLU A 39 11.15 -9.66 -4.40
C GLU A 39 11.30 -8.36 -5.22
N LEU A 40 10.44 -8.14 -6.21
CA LEU A 40 10.40 -6.93 -7.04
C LEU A 40 9.60 -5.79 -6.38
N ASP A 41 8.67 -6.13 -5.52
CA ASP A 41 7.83 -5.17 -4.82
C ASP A 41 8.55 -4.68 -3.55
N LYS A 42 8.95 -3.41 -3.57
CA LYS A 42 9.59 -2.78 -2.42
C LYS A 42 8.66 -2.63 -1.20
N GLU A 43 7.35 -2.64 -1.42
CA GLU A 43 6.35 -2.57 -0.35
C GLU A 43 6.20 -3.90 0.40
N SER A 44 6.63 -5.02 -0.20
CA SER A 44 6.58 -6.36 0.41
C SER A 44 7.85 -6.81 1.15
N ASN A 45 8.78 -5.90 1.41
CA ASN A 45 10.02 -6.18 2.19
C ASN A 45 9.75 -6.40 3.69
N THR A 46 8.67 -7.08 4.04
CA THR A 46 8.30 -7.39 5.42
C THR A 46 8.58 -8.83 5.77
N VAL A 47 9.05 -9.07 7.02
CA VAL A 47 9.24 -10.42 7.55
C VAL A 47 7.91 -10.97 8.04
N GLU A 48 7.58 -12.19 7.60
CA GLU A 48 6.47 -12.96 8.18
C GLU A 48 6.98 -13.76 9.38
N TYR A 49 6.55 -13.38 10.57
CA TYR A 49 6.91 -14.09 11.80
C TYR A 49 5.88 -15.16 12.13
N SER A 50 6.36 -16.36 12.50
CA SER A 50 5.53 -17.45 13.01
C SER A 50 5.67 -17.58 14.56
N GLY A 51 4.75 -18.28 15.20
CA GLY A 51 4.82 -18.56 16.62
C GLY A 51 4.49 -17.36 17.53
N ILE A 52 5.21 -17.23 18.65
CA ILE A 52 4.94 -16.23 19.70
C ILE A 52 5.17 -14.80 19.19
N PHE A 53 6.21 -14.58 18.41
CA PHE A 53 6.53 -13.26 17.85
C PHE A 53 5.48 -12.78 16.86
N GLY A 54 4.95 -13.66 16.02
CA GLY A 54 3.82 -13.34 15.15
C GLY A 54 2.59 -12.91 15.96
N LYS A 55 2.31 -13.56 17.09
CA LYS A 55 1.21 -13.16 17.99
C LYS A 55 1.44 -11.80 18.64
N ILE A 56 2.68 -11.46 19.03
CA ILE A 56 3.02 -10.15 19.60
C ILE A 56 2.80 -9.04 18.56
N ILE A 57 3.29 -9.25 17.33
CA ILE A 57 3.08 -8.28 16.24
C ILE A 57 1.59 -8.13 15.92
N ALA A 58 0.86 -9.24 15.83
CA ALA A 58 -0.58 -9.21 15.64
C ALA A 58 -1.31 -8.44 16.76
N ALA A 59 -0.89 -8.61 18.01
CA ALA A 59 -1.45 -7.84 19.13
C ALA A 59 -1.16 -6.34 19.00
N ILE A 60 0.06 -5.95 18.60
CA ILE A 60 0.40 -4.53 18.34
C ILE A 60 -0.47 -3.98 17.20
N CYS A 61 -0.64 -4.71 16.08
CA CYS A 61 -1.49 -4.30 14.97
C CYS A 61 -2.96 -4.15 15.40
N ILE A 62 -3.47 -5.08 16.22
CA ILE A 62 -4.85 -5.01 16.76
C ILE A 62 -5.00 -3.79 17.67
N CYS A 63 -4.07 -3.55 18.60
CA CYS A 63 -4.10 -2.37 19.46
C CYS A 63 -4.07 -1.08 18.64
N PHE A 64 -3.24 -1.02 17.61
CA PHE A 64 -3.17 0.12 16.71
C PHE A 64 -4.51 0.35 15.98
N SER A 65 -5.08 -0.72 15.42
CA SER A 65 -6.38 -0.65 14.73
C SER A 65 -7.51 -0.24 15.66
N LEU A 66 -7.56 -0.78 16.87
CA LEU A 66 -8.55 -0.40 17.89
C LEU A 66 -8.41 1.05 18.31
N PHE A 67 -7.19 1.55 18.51
CA PHE A 67 -6.95 2.96 18.78
C PHE A 67 -7.49 3.87 17.66
N GLN A 68 -7.21 3.52 16.40
CA GLN A 68 -7.68 4.30 15.25
C GLN A 68 -9.20 4.25 15.09
N ILE A 69 -9.82 3.09 15.30
CA ILE A 69 -11.29 2.97 15.30
C ILE A 69 -11.90 3.79 16.41
N TYR A 70 -11.32 3.72 17.63
CA TYR A 70 -11.78 4.50 18.77
C TYR A 70 -11.78 6.00 18.47
N THR A 71 -10.66 6.54 17.97
CA THR A 71 -10.56 7.96 17.63
C THR A 71 -11.41 8.36 16.43
N GLY A 72 -11.68 7.43 15.50
CA GLY A 72 -12.61 7.65 14.37
C GLY A 72 -14.07 7.73 14.80
N ILE A 73 -14.49 7.02 15.87
CA ILE A 73 -15.88 6.99 16.35
C ILE A 73 -16.13 8.11 17.38
N PHE A 74 -15.23 8.26 18.35
CA PHE A 74 -15.44 9.15 19.51
C PHE A 74 -14.83 10.54 19.32
N GLY A 75 -14.12 10.76 18.20
CA GLY A 75 -13.43 12.01 17.91
C GLY A 75 -11.93 11.92 18.13
N THR A 76 -11.20 12.73 17.36
CA THR A 76 -9.73 12.79 17.41
C THR A 76 -9.25 13.44 18.69
N LEU A 77 -8.12 13.00 19.20
CA LEU A 77 -7.40 13.64 20.29
C LEU A 77 -6.77 14.95 19.79
N ASP A 78 -6.09 15.67 20.70
CA ASP A 78 -5.23 16.78 20.29
C ASP A 78 -4.27 16.35 19.17
N ALA A 79 -4.07 17.23 18.18
CA ALA A 79 -3.35 16.90 16.96
C ALA A 79 -1.95 16.31 17.22
N MET A 80 -1.21 16.86 18.17
CA MET A 80 0.12 16.38 18.51
C MET A 80 0.07 15.01 19.18
N ILE A 81 -0.86 14.82 20.12
CA ILE A 81 -1.04 13.55 20.84
C ILE A 81 -1.45 12.44 19.89
N GLN A 82 -2.45 12.69 19.02
CA GLN A 82 -2.91 11.74 18.00
C GLN A 82 -1.76 11.28 17.11
N ARG A 83 -0.99 12.24 16.59
CA ARG A 83 0.14 11.99 15.68
C ARG A 83 1.29 11.28 16.37
N CYS A 84 1.59 11.61 17.63
CA CYS A 84 2.62 10.91 18.41
C CYS A 84 2.28 9.44 18.67
N ILE A 85 1.03 9.13 19.05
CA ILE A 85 0.59 7.74 19.23
C ILE A 85 0.66 6.97 17.92
N HIS A 86 0.14 7.56 16.84
CA HIS A 86 0.17 6.97 15.51
C HIS A 86 1.61 6.68 15.06
N LEU A 87 2.51 7.67 15.19
CA LEU A 87 3.92 7.51 14.83
C LEU A 87 4.63 6.45 15.68
N SER A 88 4.32 6.36 16.98
CA SER A 88 4.88 5.34 17.86
C SER A 88 4.56 3.93 17.38
N PHE A 89 3.29 3.66 17.07
CA PHE A 89 2.88 2.37 16.51
C PHE A 89 3.51 2.14 15.14
N GLY A 90 3.51 3.15 14.27
CA GLY A 90 4.09 3.07 12.93
C GLY A 90 5.58 2.74 12.97
N LEU A 91 6.38 3.47 13.75
CA LEU A 91 7.81 3.21 13.91
C LEU A 91 8.06 1.82 14.53
N CYS A 92 7.33 1.45 15.58
CA CYS A 92 7.45 0.13 16.18
C CYS A 92 7.26 -0.98 15.14
N LEU A 93 6.18 -0.91 14.36
CA LEU A 93 5.88 -1.90 13.32
C LEU A 93 6.91 -1.89 12.19
N VAL A 94 7.36 -0.73 11.73
CA VAL A 94 8.38 -0.62 10.69
C VAL A 94 9.67 -1.30 11.12
N TYR A 95 10.15 -1.03 12.32
CA TYR A 95 11.39 -1.63 12.80
C TYR A 95 11.28 -3.12 13.07
N LEU A 96 10.10 -3.61 13.47
CA LEU A 96 9.87 -5.03 13.67
C LEU A 96 9.65 -5.79 12.34
N LEU A 97 8.93 -5.20 11.39
CA LEU A 97 8.55 -5.87 10.14
C LEU A 97 9.57 -5.69 9.01
N CYS A 98 10.27 -4.53 8.97
CA CYS A 98 11.25 -4.22 7.94
C CYS A 98 12.66 -4.33 8.53
N PRO A 99 13.37 -5.46 8.37
CA PRO A 99 14.65 -5.69 9.03
C PRO A 99 15.76 -4.82 8.46
N THR A 100 16.81 -4.59 9.25
CA THR A 100 17.98 -3.79 8.87
C THR A 100 18.70 -4.36 7.64
N LYS A 101 18.76 -5.69 7.51
CA LYS A 101 19.38 -6.39 6.38
C LYS A 101 18.33 -7.18 5.61
N LYS A 102 18.32 -7.04 4.28
CA LYS A 102 17.41 -7.78 3.39
C LYS A 102 17.55 -9.30 3.48
N GLU A 103 18.74 -9.80 3.81
CA GLU A 103 19.01 -11.23 4.00
C GLU A 103 18.16 -11.83 5.14
N TRP A 104 17.84 -11.02 6.15
CA TRP A 104 17.06 -11.44 7.32
C TRP A 104 15.56 -11.63 7.01
N ILE A 105 15.10 -11.13 5.88
CA ILE A 105 13.70 -11.36 5.43
C ILE A 105 13.46 -12.85 5.18
N LYS A 106 14.46 -13.55 4.60
CA LYS A 106 14.36 -14.97 4.24
C LYS A 106 14.45 -15.90 5.45
N ASP A 107 15.10 -15.45 6.51
CA ASP A 107 15.36 -16.31 7.69
C ASP A 107 14.13 -16.45 8.61
N GLY A 108 13.14 -15.54 8.52
CA GLY A 108 11.96 -15.53 9.38
C GLY A 108 12.27 -15.46 10.88
N LYS A 109 13.53 -15.13 11.23
CA LYS A 109 14.03 -15.09 12.61
C LYS A 109 13.96 -13.68 13.17
N PHE A 110 13.74 -13.64 14.44
CA PHE A 110 13.71 -12.42 15.21
C PHE A 110 15.12 -11.91 15.51
N HIS A 111 15.39 -10.66 15.20
CA HIS A 111 16.67 -10.04 15.45
C HIS A 111 16.59 -9.02 16.58
N TRP A 112 17.32 -9.25 17.65
CA TRP A 112 17.34 -8.38 18.84
C TRP A 112 17.73 -6.93 18.51
N LEU A 113 18.53 -6.72 17.47
CA LEU A 113 18.90 -5.39 17.02
C LEU A 113 17.68 -4.60 16.54
N ASP A 114 16.80 -5.20 15.76
CA ASP A 114 15.59 -4.53 15.25
C ASP A 114 14.58 -4.25 16.37
N VAL A 115 14.53 -5.12 17.39
CA VAL A 115 13.75 -4.85 18.60
C VAL A 115 14.31 -3.69 19.40
N GLY A 116 15.62 -3.67 19.60
CA GLY A 116 16.27 -2.55 20.27
C GLY A 116 16.05 -1.23 19.56
N LEU A 117 16.11 -1.24 18.22
CA LEU A 117 15.80 -0.08 17.39
C LEU A 117 14.31 0.30 17.43
N ALA A 118 13.39 -0.68 17.48
CA ALA A 118 11.97 -0.41 17.64
C ALA A 118 11.66 0.30 18.97
N ILE A 119 12.25 -0.19 20.07
CA ILE A 119 12.11 0.45 21.39
C ILE A 119 12.71 1.86 21.36
N LEU A 120 13.91 2.01 20.81
CA LEU A 120 14.59 3.29 20.70
C LEU A 120 13.80 4.30 19.86
N ALA A 121 13.17 3.85 18.79
CA ALA A 121 12.35 4.69 17.91
C ALA A 121 11.05 5.18 18.56
N MET A 122 10.53 4.45 19.54
CA MET A 122 9.36 4.85 20.32
C MET A 122 9.69 5.92 21.38
N VAL A 123 10.93 6.02 21.83
CA VAL A 123 11.33 6.95 22.92
C VAL A 123 10.98 8.42 22.57
N PRO A 124 11.31 8.97 21.40
CA PRO A 124 11.03 10.38 21.10
C PRO A 124 9.55 10.75 21.08
N PRO A 125 8.65 10.03 20.37
CA PRO A 125 7.23 10.37 20.42
C PRO A 125 6.60 10.13 21.81
N VAL A 126 7.04 9.11 22.54
CA VAL A 126 6.59 8.87 23.92
C VAL A 126 7.07 9.99 24.85
N TYR A 127 8.30 10.48 24.67
CA TYR A 127 8.77 11.65 25.42
C TYR A 127 7.86 12.86 25.25
N ILE A 128 7.40 13.13 24.02
CA ILE A 128 6.44 14.23 23.76
C ILE A 128 5.13 13.95 24.51
N LEU A 129 4.59 12.74 24.47
CA LEU A 129 3.34 12.40 25.16
C LEU A 129 3.42 12.61 26.66
N VAL A 130 4.51 12.18 27.29
CA VAL A 130 4.70 12.30 28.75
C VAL A 130 4.90 13.75 29.18
N ASN A 131 5.64 14.53 28.38
CA ASN A 131 6.00 15.91 28.69
C ASN A 131 5.10 16.94 27.99
N TYR A 132 3.96 16.53 27.42
CA TYR A 132 3.14 17.36 26.53
C TYR A 132 2.77 18.72 27.15
N GLN A 133 2.29 18.73 28.38
CA GLN A 133 1.92 19.96 29.09
C GLN A 133 3.11 20.91 29.28
N GLN A 134 4.28 20.37 29.61
CA GLN A 134 5.49 21.18 29.79
C GLN A 134 5.99 21.75 28.47
N LEU A 135 5.88 20.97 27.39
CA LEU A 135 6.28 21.40 26.05
C LEU A 135 5.39 22.54 25.55
N ILE A 136 4.08 22.51 25.81
CA ILE A 136 3.16 23.60 25.48
C ILE A 136 3.51 24.86 26.25
N LEU A 137 3.72 24.75 27.57
CA LEU A 137 4.01 25.91 28.42
C LEU A 137 5.32 26.64 28.05
N ARG A 138 6.26 25.93 27.45
CA ARG A 138 7.54 26.46 26.98
C ARG A 138 7.67 26.49 25.47
N ALA A 139 6.55 26.61 24.75
CA ALA A 139 6.53 26.63 23.29
C ALA A 139 7.54 27.62 22.72
N GLY A 140 8.34 27.16 21.75
CA GLY A 140 9.42 27.95 21.14
C GLY A 140 10.78 27.89 21.87
N THR A 141 10.85 27.31 23.08
CA THR A 141 12.13 27.09 23.79
C THR A 141 12.46 25.61 23.87
N VAL A 142 13.54 25.22 23.22
CA VAL A 142 14.00 23.82 23.16
C VAL A 142 15.18 23.66 24.12
N THR A 143 15.08 22.74 25.07
CA THR A 143 16.17 22.44 26.01
C THR A 143 17.24 21.55 25.34
N PRO A 144 18.45 21.44 25.91
CA PRO A 144 19.45 20.50 25.41
C PRO A 144 18.95 19.05 25.36
N LEU A 145 18.15 18.63 26.36
CA LEU A 145 17.53 17.30 26.38
C LEU A 145 16.54 17.13 25.23
N ASP A 146 15.68 18.12 24.98
CA ASP A 146 14.74 18.11 23.85
C ASP A 146 15.51 17.99 22.54
N THR A 147 16.63 18.73 22.40
CA THR A 147 17.48 18.67 21.20
C THR A 147 18.02 17.25 20.95
N VAL A 148 18.48 16.57 21.98
CA VAL A 148 18.98 15.17 21.85
C VAL A 148 17.84 14.23 21.48
N ILE A 149 16.72 14.30 22.20
CA ILE A 149 15.55 13.42 21.94
C ILE A 149 14.96 13.68 20.56
N GLY A 150 14.79 14.95 20.17
CA GLY A 150 14.24 15.30 18.86
C GLY A 150 15.19 14.91 17.71
N THR A 151 16.51 15.07 17.90
CA THR A 151 17.51 14.58 16.93
C THR A 151 17.42 13.06 16.77
N LEU A 152 17.30 12.32 17.88
CA LEU A 152 17.08 10.88 17.84
C LEU A 152 15.79 10.55 17.05
N GLY A 153 14.71 11.27 17.30
CA GLY A 153 13.44 11.07 16.59
C GLY A 153 13.56 11.29 15.09
N ILE A 154 14.21 12.37 14.66
CA ILE A 154 14.45 12.66 13.24
C ILE A 154 15.29 11.55 12.60
N VAL A 155 16.37 11.12 13.25
CA VAL A 155 17.22 10.03 12.75
C VAL A 155 16.43 8.72 12.61
N MET A 156 15.60 8.39 13.61
CA MET A 156 14.77 7.18 13.55
C MET A 156 13.73 7.25 12.43
N VAL A 157 13.11 8.40 12.19
CA VAL A 157 12.17 8.57 11.06
C VAL A 157 12.89 8.45 9.71
N ILE A 158 14.09 9.03 9.57
CA ILE A 158 14.90 8.91 8.34
C ILE A 158 15.31 7.44 8.10
N GLU A 159 15.74 6.73 9.15
CA GLU A 159 16.08 5.31 9.03
C GLU A 159 14.85 4.45 8.70
N ALA A 160 13.69 4.73 9.27
CA ALA A 160 12.43 4.08 8.90
C ALA A 160 12.08 4.31 7.41
N ALA A 161 12.22 5.55 6.94
CA ALA A 161 12.03 5.90 5.52
C ALA A 161 13.02 5.16 4.62
N ARG A 162 14.29 5.02 5.05
CA ARG A 162 15.29 4.23 4.32
C ARG A 162 14.88 2.77 4.17
N ARG A 163 14.29 2.18 5.20
CA ARG A 163 13.88 0.77 5.19
C ARG A 163 12.69 0.52 4.26
N ILE A 164 11.73 1.43 4.20
CA ILE A 164 10.50 1.29 3.42
C ILE A 164 10.71 1.77 1.98
N VAL A 165 11.13 3.01 1.81
CA VAL A 165 11.20 3.69 0.50
C VAL A 165 12.57 3.50 -0.15
N GLY A 166 13.64 3.45 0.65
CA GLY A 166 15.00 3.26 0.20
C GLY A 166 15.84 4.56 0.22
N LEU A 167 17.07 4.43 -0.28
CA LEU A 167 18.09 5.50 -0.23
C LEU A 167 17.73 6.81 -0.97
N PRO A 168 17.03 6.81 -2.12
CA PRO A 168 16.80 8.06 -2.86
C PRO A 168 16.12 9.14 -2.02
N ILE A 169 15.08 8.77 -1.27
CA ILE A 169 14.35 9.74 -0.43
C ILE A 169 15.23 10.26 0.72
N VAL A 170 16.07 9.39 1.29
CA VAL A 170 17.00 9.77 2.36
C VAL A 170 17.99 10.80 1.86
N ILE A 171 18.54 10.62 0.65
CA ILE A 171 19.47 11.58 0.04
C ILE A 171 18.78 12.94 -0.12
N VAL A 172 17.56 12.97 -0.63
CA VAL A 172 16.79 14.21 -0.78
C VAL A 172 16.60 14.89 0.57
N VAL A 173 16.17 14.15 1.60
CA VAL A 173 15.99 14.69 2.96
C VAL A 173 17.32 15.25 3.52
N LEU A 174 18.41 14.51 3.38
CA LEU A 174 19.73 14.96 3.86
C LEU A 174 20.22 16.22 3.10
N CYS A 175 19.93 16.32 1.80
CA CYS A 175 20.23 17.54 1.04
C CYS A 175 19.47 18.75 1.59
N PHE A 176 18.18 18.62 1.89
CA PHE A 176 17.39 19.71 2.47
C PHE A 176 17.81 20.05 3.90
N LEU A 177 18.13 19.07 4.72
CA LEU A 177 18.69 19.31 6.05
C LEU A 177 20.05 20.03 5.96
N GLY A 178 20.92 19.59 5.05
CA GLY A 178 22.19 20.26 4.75
C GLY A 178 21.97 21.69 4.27
N PHE A 179 21.04 21.93 3.37
CA PHE A 179 20.65 23.27 2.95
C PHE A 179 20.27 24.15 4.14
N GLY A 180 19.44 23.64 5.06
CA GLY A 180 19.06 24.36 6.28
C GLY A 180 20.25 24.77 7.16
N PHE A 181 21.29 23.96 7.27
CA PHE A 181 22.49 24.28 8.05
C PHE A 181 23.45 25.21 7.30
N PHE A 182 23.69 24.94 6.00
CA PHE A 182 24.71 25.63 5.20
C PHE A 182 24.19 26.87 4.47
N GLY A 183 23.05 27.41 4.86
CA GLY A 183 22.44 28.60 4.26
C GLY A 183 23.37 29.78 4.01
N PRO A 184 24.28 30.19 4.96
CA PRO A 184 25.20 31.30 4.76
C PRO A 184 26.22 31.05 3.65
N TYR A 185 26.49 29.81 3.29
CA TYR A 185 27.46 29.43 2.26
C TYR A 185 26.82 29.23 0.88
N MET A 186 25.50 29.39 0.79
CA MET A 186 24.80 29.20 -0.47
C MET A 186 24.95 30.41 -1.41
N PRO A 187 25.04 30.19 -2.74
CA PRO A 187 25.22 31.27 -3.71
C PRO A 187 23.90 32.01 -3.99
N GLY A 188 24.02 33.35 -4.14
CA GLY A 188 22.98 34.22 -4.66
C GLY A 188 21.63 34.10 -3.94
N PRO A 189 20.52 33.86 -4.67
CA PRO A 189 19.17 33.87 -4.09
C PRO A 189 18.88 32.71 -3.14
N LEU A 190 19.74 31.70 -3.07
CA LEU A 190 19.62 30.58 -2.15
C LEU A 190 20.27 30.86 -0.79
N ALA A 191 20.99 31.97 -0.67
CA ALA A 191 21.65 32.36 0.59
C ALA A 191 20.61 32.71 1.66
N HIS A 192 20.75 32.12 2.85
CA HIS A 192 19.96 32.45 4.02
C HIS A 192 20.82 32.33 5.30
N ARG A 193 20.32 32.82 6.42
CA ARG A 193 21.12 32.92 7.68
C ARG A 193 21.54 31.58 8.29
N GLY A 194 21.06 30.44 7.75
CA GLY A 194 21.26 29.11 8.33
C GLY A 194 20.43 28.91 9.59
N LEU A 195 20.30 27.65 10.00
CA LEU A 195 19.60 27.24 11.21
C LEU A 195 20.57 26.57 12.17
N SER A 196 20.43 26.82 13.47
CA SER A 196 21.11 26.03 14.49
C SER A 196 20.45 24.65 14.63
N LEU A 197 21.18 23.66 15.12
CA LEU A 197 20.61 22.34 15.40
C LEU A 197 19.36 22.42 16.28
N GLN A 198 19.40 23.23 17.32
CA GLN A 198 18.28 23.43 18.24
C GLN A 198 17.04 24.01 17.54
N GLN A 199 17.22 24.99 16.65
CA GLN A 199 16.12 25.56 15.87
C GLN A 199 15.54 24.55 14.89
N MET A 200 16.41 23.81 14.19
CA MET A 200 15.97 22.79 13.24
C MET A 200 15.22 21.67 13.92
N VAL A 201 15.72 21.14 15.02
CA VAL A 201 15.06 20.09 15.80
C VAL A 201 13.76 20.59 16.40
N GLY A 202 13.76 21.82 16.93
CA GLY A 202 12.57 22.45 17.47
C GLY A 202 11.44 22.50 16.45
N HIS A 203 11.74 22.98 15.25
CA HIS A 203 10.75 23.08 14.17
C HIS A 203 10.34 21.71 13.62
N LEU A 204 11.28 20.82 13.34
CA LEU A 204 10.98 19.54 12.69
C LEU A 204 10.31 18.52 13.61
N PHE A 205 10.61 18.54 14.93
CA PHE A 205 10.15 17.47 15.84
C PHE A 205 9.20 17.92 16.92
N PHE A 206 9.18 19.21 17.30
CA PHE A 206 8.31 19.70 18.39
C PHE A 206 7.18 20.61 17.91
N THR A 207 6.97 20.70 16.59
CA THR A 207 5.83 21.42 16.00
C THR A 207 5.02 20.51 15.08
N THR A 208 3.84 20.97 14.70
CA THR A 208 2.99 20.28 13.71
C THR A 208 3.33 20.65 12.27
N GLU A 209 4.49 21.21 11.99
CA GLU A 209 4.95 21.63 10.65
C GLU A 209 6.02 20.69 10.07
N GLY A 210 6.73 19.94 10.93
CA GLY A 210 7.78 19.00 10.52
C GLY A 210 7.30 17.55 10.42
N VAL A 211 7.92 16.67 11.20
CA VAL A 211 7.57 15.23 11.25
C VAL A 211 6.11 15.01 11.60
N PHE A 212 5.59 15.80 12.55
CA PHE A 212 4.19 15.76 12.95
C PHE A 212 3.31 16.68 12.09
N GLY A 213 3.69 16.91 10.84
CA GLY A 213 2.98 17.77 9.91
C GLY A 213 1.70 17.17 9.33
N ILE A 214 1.16 17.85 8.31
CA ILE A 214 -0.07 17.48 7.62
C ILE A 214 -0.10 16.02 7.16
N PRO A 215 0.97 15.46 6.52
CA PRO A 215 0.92 14.08 6.05
C PRO A 215 0.67 13.06 7.16
N LEU A 216 1.32 13.24 8.32
CA LEU A 216 1.12 12.36 9.46
C LEU A 216 -0.27 12.58 10.10
N GLY A 217 -0.76 13.81 10.10
CA GLY A 217 -2.11 14.15 10.53
C GLY A 217 -3.16 13.39 9.74
N VAL A 218 -3.12 13.47 8.43
CA VAL A 218 -4.03 12.77 7.52
C VAL A 218 -3.90 11.25 7.65
N SER A 219 -2.67 10.75 7.79
CA SER A 219 -2.42 9.31 8.03
C SER A 219 -3.08 8.83 9.32
N SER A 220 -2.99 9.62 10.39
CA SER A 220 -3.52 9.28 11.72
C SER A 220 -5.04 9.45 11.87
N THR A 221 -5.72 9.97 10.86
CA THR A 221 -7.17 10.20 10.89
C THR A 221 -7.90 9.44 9.79
N PHE A 222 -7.63 9.75 8.54
CA PHE A 222 -8.40 9.25 7.39
C PHE A 222 -7.75 8.04 6.73
N ILE A 223 -6.48 8.13 6.33
CA ILE A 223 -5.84 7.10 5.49
C ILE A 223 -5.88 5.74 6.16
N PHE A 224 -5.50 5.67 7.45
CA PHE A 224 -5.48 4.41 8.17
C PHE A 224 -6.86 3.74 8.22
N LEU A 225 -7.91 4.51 8.51
CA LEU A 225 -9.28 3.99 8.59
C LEU A 225 -9.78 3.49 7.25
N PHE A 226 -9.48 4.20 6.15
CA PHE A 226 -9.85 3.76 4.82
C PHE A 226 -9.10 2.51 4.37
N ILE A 227 -7.79 2.42 4.67
CA ILE A 227 -7.01 1.20 4.39
C ILE A 227 -7.55 0.03 5.19
N LEU A 228 -7.85 0.22 6.47
CA LEU A 228 -8.43 -0.81 7.33
C LEU A 228 -9.79 -1.27 6.79
N PHE A 229 -10.66 -0.35 6.41
CA PHE A 229 -11.95 -0.64 5.80
C PHE A 229 -11.80 -1.43 4.49
N GLY A 230 -10.88 -1.00 3.61
CA GLY A 230 -10.56 -1.69 2.37
C GLY A 230 -10.08 -3.12 2.59
N ALA A 231 -9.20 -3.34 3.60
CA ALA A 231 -8.72 -4.67 3.95
C ALA A 231 -9.84 -5.60 4.47
N PHE A 232 -10.82 -5.07 5.22
CA PHE A 232 -12.01 -5.83 5.59
C PHE A 232 -12.84 -6.20 4.37
N LEU A 233 -13.12 -5.26 3.47
CA LEU A 233 -13.90 -5.51 2.27
C LEU A 233 -13.24 -6.54 1.35
N GLU A 234 -11.92 -6.49 1.20
CA GLU A 234 -11.17 -7.48 0.41
C GLU A 234 -11.36 -8.91 0.96
N LYS A 235 -11.34 -9.08 2.28
CA LYS A 235 -11.57 -10.38 2.93
C LYS A 235 -13.00 -10.90 2.80
N THR A 236 -13.98 -10.07 2.48
CA THR A 236 -15.37 -10.51 2.20
C THR A 236 -15.54 -11.15 0.82
N GLY A 237 -14.49 -11.17 -0.02
CA GLY A 237 -14.56 -11.73 -1.37
C GLY A 237 -15.08 -10.74 -2.42
N LEU A 238 -15.16 -9.47 -2.09
CA LEU A 238 -15.67 -8.42 -2.97
C LEU A 238 -14.85 -8.29 -4.26
N GLY A 239 -13.55 -8.58 -4.23
CA GLY A 239 -12.69 -8.58 -5.42
C GLY A 239 -13.17 -9.57 -6.49
N LYS A 240 -13.53 -10.81 -6.09
CA LYS A 240 -14.11 -11.80 -7.01
C LYS A 240 -15.46 -11.34 -7.55
N PHE A 241 -16.32 -10.82 -6.71
CA PHE A 241 -17.61 -10.27 -7.11
C PHE A 241 -17.47 -9.16 -8.18
N PHE A 242 -16.49 -8.27 -8.06
CA PHE A 242 -16.22 -7.25 -9.06
C PHE A 242 -15.73 -7.82 -10.39
N ILE A 243 -14.92 -8.87 -10.36
CA ILE A 243 -14.50 -9.57 -11.57
C ILE A 243 -15.71 -10.23 -12.25
N ASP A 244 -16.59 -10.85 -11.48
CA ASP A 244 -17.80 -11.51 -11.99
C ASP A 244 -18.77 -10.50 -12.61
N ILE A 245 -18.98 -9.33 -11.98
CA ILE A 245 -19.76 -8.22 -12.56
C ILE A 245 -19.11 -7.71 -13.85
N ALA A 246 -17.81 -7.45 -13.84
CA ALA A 246 -17.11 -6.96 -15.01
C ALA A 246 -17.20 -7.97 -16.19
N ASN A 247 -17.09 -9.27 -15.90
CA ASN A 247 -17.29 -10.34 -16.86
C ASN A 247 -18.72 -10.35 -17.44
N ALA A 248 -19.73 -10.20 -16.60
CA ALA A 248 -21.11 -10.17 -17.05
C ALA A 248 -21.40 -8.96 -17.97
N ILE A 249 -20.77 -7.79 -17.68
CA ILE A 249 -20.98 -6.56 -18.45
C ILE A 249 -20.20 -6.58 -19.77
N ALA A 250 -18.93 -6.95 -19.78
CA ALA A 250 -18.04 -6.74 -20.91
C ALA A 250 -17.33 -8.01 -21.43
N GLY A 251 -17.45 -9.15 -20.73
CA GLY A 251 -16.73 -10.37 -21.08
C GLY A 251 -17.04 -10.93 -22.47
N TRP A 252 -18.29 -10.78 -22.92
CA TRP A 252 -18.78 -11.25 -24.21
C TRP A 252 -18.35 -10.38 -25.40
N ALA A 253 -17.95 -9.13 -25.16
CA ALA A 253 -17.63 -8.18 -26.22
C ALA A 253 -16.22 -8.49 -26.82
N SER A 254 -15.98 -8.04 -28.06
CA SER A 254 -14.63 -8.09 -28.66
C SER A 254 -13.59 -7.53 -27.69
N GLY A 255 -12.55 -8.30 -27.42
CA GLY A 255 -11.56 -7.95 -26.41
C GLY A 255 -12.07 -8.05 -24.95
N GLY A 256 -13.08 -8.87 -24.71
CA GLY A 256 -13.74 -9.04 -23.43
C GLY A 256 -12.81 -9.10 -22.22
N PRO A 257 -11.85 -10.02 -22.15
CA PRO A 257 -10.96 -10.16 -20.97
C PRO A 257 -10.18 -8.92 -20.60
N ALA A 258 -9.69 -8.16 -21.59
CA ALA A 258 -8.98 -6.94 -21.31
C ALA A 258 -9.92 -5.80 -20.86
N LYS A 259 -11.15 -5.77 -21.39
CA LYS A 259 -12.19 -4.86 -20.90
C LYS A 259 -12.63 -5.21 -19.47
N VAL A 260 -12.72 -6.50 -19.17
CA VAL A 260 -12.98 -7.00 -17.81
C VAL A 260 -11.88 -6.55 -16.85
N ALA A 261 -10.61 -6.64 -17.25
CA ALA A 261 -9.50 -6.13 -16.46
C ALA A 261 -9.67 -4.64 -16.14
N VAL A 262 -10.03 -3.81 -17.12
CA VAL A 262 -10.25 -2.37 -16.92
C VAL A 262 -11.42 -2.11 -15.97
N LEU A 263 -12.56 -2.76 -16.19
CA LEU A 263 -13.76 -2.55 -15.37
C LEU A 263 -13.61 -3.10 -13.95
N SER A 264 -13.02 -4.29 -13.78
CA SER A 264 -12.77 -4.87 -12.46
C SER A 264 -11.79 -4.03 -11.66
N SER A 265 -10.71 -3.52 -12.31
CA SER A 265 -9.77 -2.60 -11.66
C SER A 265 -10.41 -1.26 -11.29
N ALA A 266 -11.34 -0.74 -12.12
CA ALA A 266 -12.10 0.46 -11.77
C ALA A 266 -12.96 0.23 -10.52
N LEU A 267 -13.71 -0.88 -10.47
CA LEU A 267 -14.54 -1.24 -9.32
C LEU A 267 -13.68 -1.50 -8.08
N GLN A 268 -12.59 -2.24 -8.21
CA GLN A 268 -11.68 -2.56 -7.11
C GLN A 268 -10.96 -1.31 -6.59
N GLY A 269 -10.63 -0.37 -7.48
CA GLY A 269 -10.07 0.93 -7.15
C GLY A 269 -10.93 1.77 -6.23
N THR A 270 -12.27 1.63 -6.30
CA THR A 270 -13.19 2.33 -5.38
C THR A 270 -12.95 1.96 -3.91
N ILE A 271 -12.34 0.83 -3.65
CA ILE A 271 -12.15 0.27 -2.30
C ILE A 271 -10.69 0.29 -1.87
N SER A 272 -9.77 -0.07 -2.78
CA SER A 272 -8.36 -0.26 -2.43
C SER A 272 -7.57 1.05 -2.37
N GLY A 273 -7.85 1.99 -3.28
CA GLY A 273 -7.03 3.20 -3.46
C GLY A 273 -5.55 2.93 -3.79
N SER A 274 -5.17 1.67 -3.98
CA SER A 274 -3.80 1.23 -4.23
C SER A 274 -3.67 0.53 -5.59
N SER A 275 -2.76 1.05 -6.43
CA SER A 275 -2.46 0.42 -7.71
C SER A 275 -1.85 -0.98 -7.55
N VAL A 276 -1.00 -1.17 -6.55
CA VAL A 276 -0.33 -2.45 -6.28
C VAL A 276 -1.34 -3.49 -5.81
N ALA A 277 -2.21 -3.13 -4.85
CA ALA A 277 -3.26 -4.03 -4.38
C ALA A 277 -4.21 -4.43 -5.52
N ASN A 278 -4.55 -3.51 -6.43
CA ASN A 278 -5.37 -3.80 -7.60
C ASN A 278 -4.67 -4.80 -8.53
N VAL A 279 -3.39 -4.58 -8.88
CA VAL A 279 -2.63 -5.51 -9.74
C VAL A 279 -2.59 -6.91 -9.13
N VAL A 280 -2.37 -7.03 -7.84
CA VAL A 280 -2.32 -8.32 -7.15
C VAL A 280 -3.72 -8.97 -7.12
N GLY A 281 -4.75 -8.19 -6.83
CA GLY A 281 -6.12 -8.67 -6.70
C GLY A 281 -6.73 -9.11 -8.04
N SER A 282 -6.73 -8.22 -9.04
CA SER A 282 -7.34 -8.51 -10.36
C SER A 282 -6.40 -9.23 -11.32
N GLY A 283 -5.10 -8.85 -11.34
CA GLY A 283 -4.15 -9.33 -12.34
C GLY A 283 -3.86 -10.82 -12.29
N SER A 284 -3.98 -11.44 -11.11
CA SER A 284 -3.84 -12.89 -10.95
C SER A 284 -4.88 -13.68 -11.78
N PHE A 285 -6.04 -13.09 -12.07
CA PHE A 285 -7.12 -13.67 -12.88
C PHE A 285 -7.14 -13.12 -14.30
N THR A 286 -7.03 -11.80 -14.45
CA THR A 286 -7.22 -11.10 -15.73
C THR A 286 -6.07 -11.32 -16.69
N ILE A 287 -4.81 -11.35 -16.22
CA ILE A 287 -3.64 -11.59 -17.08
C ILE A 287 -3.67 -13.00 -17.71
N PRO A 288 -3.87 -14.09 -16.95
CA PRO A 288 -4.03 -15.42 -17.56
C PRO A 288 -5.19 -15.51 -18.53
N MET A 289 -6.33 -14.84 -18.23
CA MET A 289 -7.51 -14.82 -19.07
C MET A 289 -7.24 -14.11 -20.40
N MET A 290 -6.60 -12.94 -20.37
CA MET A 290 -6.16 -12.23 -21.58
C MET A 290 -5.22 -13.09 -22.45
N LYS A 291 -4.25 -13.76 -21.81
CA LYS A 291 -3.30 -14.63 -22.52
C LYS A 291 -3.96 -15.84 -23.19
N LYS A 292 -4.96 -16.45 -22.55
CA LYS A 292 -5.73 -17.57 -23.15
C LYS A 292 -6.47 -17.18 -24.42
N LEU A 293 -6.93 -15.92 -24.52
CA LEU A 293 -7.67 -15.39 -25.66
C LEU A 293 -6.78 -14.68 -26.70
N GLY A 294 -5.46 -14.94 -26.66
CA GLY A 294 -4.54 -14.53 -27.70
C GLY A 294 -3.88 -13.17 -27.52
N TYR A 295 -4.05 -12.51 -26.38
CA TYR A 295 -3.32 -11.28 -26.10
C TYR A 295 -1.83 -11.55 -25.89
N HIS A 296 -0.99 -10.69 -26.46
CA HIS A 296 0.44 -10.74 -26.20
C HIS A 296 0.72 -10.46 -24.72
N LYS A 297 1.62 -11.25 -24.10
CA LYS A 297 1.92 -11.20 -22.66
C LYS A 297 2.28 -9.81 -22.14
N ASN A 298 3.05 -9.03 -22.94
CA ASN A 298 3.46 -7.68 -22.56
C ASN A 298 2.29 -6.70 -22.57
N PHE A 299 1.35 -6.86 -23.52
CA PHE A 299 0.15 -6.05 -23.60
C PHE A 299 -0.80 -6.37 -22.44
N ALA A 300 -0.99 -7.65 -22.11
CA ALA A 300 -1.81 -8.06 -20.98
C ALA A 300 -1.29 -7.47 -19.65
N GLY A 301 0.03 -7.50 -19.43
CA GLY A 301 0.64 -6.86 -18.27
C GLY A 301 0.51 -5.34 -18.30
N ALA A 302 0.64 -4.71 -19.45
CA ALA A 302 0.49 -3.25 -19.59
C ALA A 302 -0.94 -2.78 -19.34
N VAL A 303 -1.95 -3.52 -19.82
CA VAL A 303 -3.37 -3.25 -19.56
C VAL A 303 -3.66 -3.31 -18.06
N GLU A 304 -3.19 -4.38 -17.41
CA GLU A 304 -3.41 -4.55 -15.98
C GLU A 304 -2.74 -3.43 -15.16
N ALA A 305 -1.47 -3.12 -15.47
CA ALA A 305 -0.75 -2.05 -14.79
C ALA A 305 -1.42 -0.68 -14.99
N ALA A 306 -1.85 -0.36 -16.23
CA ALA A 306 -2.54 0.89 -16.52
C ALA A 306 -3.91 0.94 -15.82
N ALA A 307 -4.72 -0.10 -15.94
CA ALA A 307 -6.04 -0.15 -15.31
C ALA A 307 -5.96 -0.03 -13.78
N SER A 308 -5.03 -0.77 -13.17
CA SER A 308 -4.83 -0.75 -11.71
C SER A 308 -4.30 0.58 -11.19
N THR A 309 -3.48 1.29 -11.98
CA THR A 309 -3.03 2.65 -11.63
C THR A 309 -4.21 3.63 -11.51
N GLY A 310 -5.23 3.48 -12.34
CA GLY A 310 -6.46 4.25 -12.26
C GLY A 310 -7.22 4.11 -10.94
N GLY A 311 -6.99 3.02 -10.20
CA GLY A 311 -7.57 2.82 -8.88
C GLY A 311 -7.20 3.90 -7.86
N GLN A 312 -6.04 4.55 -8.01
CA GLN A 312 -5.64 5.69 -7.17
C GLN A 312 -6.47 6.95 -7.43
N LEU A 313 -7.08 7.06 -8.61
CA LEU A 313 -7.95 8.17 -9.00
C LEU A 313 -9.42 7.88 -8.72
N MET A 314 -9.78 6.60 -8.51
CA MET A 314 -11.19 6.18 -8.47
C MET A 314 -11.83 6.50 -7.13
N PRO A 315 -12.88 7.38 -7.11
CA PRO A 315 -13.63 7.65 -5.89
C PRO A 315 -14.38 6.39 -5.37
N PRO A 316 -14.70 6.30 -4.06
CA PRO A 316 -14.49 7.33 -3.03
C PRO A 316 -13.16 7.25 -2.29
N ILE A 317 -12.43 6.11 -2.27
CA ILE A 317 -11.25 5.97 -1.40
C ILE A 317 -10.04 6.67 -2.00
N MET A 318 -9.75 6.48 -3.28
CA MET A 318 -8.61 7.08 -3.97
C MET A 318 -7.25 6.78 -3.29
N GLY A 319 -6.17 7.27 -3.85
CA GLY A 319 -4.84 7.18 -3.26
C GLY A 319 -4.60 8.22 -2.16
N ALA A 320 -3.55 8.04 -1.36
CA ALA A 320 -3.18 8.93 -0.25
C ALA A 320 -3.05 10.41 -0.66
N ALA A 321 -2.67 10.67 -1.91
CA ALA A 321 -2.54 12.03 -2.45
C ALA A 321 -3.85 12.83 -2.41
N ALA A 322 -5.01 12.18 -2.54
CA ALA A 322 -6.31 12.86 -2.51
C ALA A 322 -6.63 13.41 -1.12
N PHE A 323 -6.23 12.70 -0.06
CA PHE A 323 -6.39 13.18 1.31
C PHE A 323 -5.46 14.34 1.63
N LEU A 324 -4.19 14.27 1.15
CA LEU A 324 -3.26 15.39 1.27
C LEU A 324 -3.76 16.62 0.51
N MET A 325 -4.35 16.42 -0.67
CA MET A 325 -4.93 17.51 -1.46
C MET A 325 -6.05 18.21 -0.69
N ALA A 326 -6.96 17.46 -0.05
CA ALA A 326 -8.03 18.02 0.77
C ALA A 326 -7.48 18.93 1.87
N GLU A 327 -6.46 18.45 2.57
CA GLU A 327 -5.84 19.16 3.69
C GLU A 327 -5.04 20.40 3.23
N PHE A 328 -4.24 20.28 2.15
CA PHE A 328 -3.46 21.42 1.63
C PHE A 328 -4.33 22.52 1.04
N VAL A 329 -5.44 22.15 0.40
CA VAL A 329 -6.39 23.11 -0.17
C VAL A 329 -7.34 23.67 0.89
N GLY A 330 -7.48 22.98 2.02
CA GLY A 330 -8.38 23.37 3.11
C GLY A 330 -9.86 23.14 2.77
N ILE A 331 -10.19 22.09 1.99
CA ILE A 331 -11.55 21.74 1.61
C ILE A 331 -11.94 20.38 2.19
N PRO A 332 -13.24 20.13 2.43
CA PRO A 332 -13.72 18.82 2.85
C PRO A 332 -13.33 17.73 1.84
N TYR A 333 -12.91 16.55 2.32
CA TYR A 333 -12.52 15.44 1.44
C TYR A 333 -13.60 15.09 0.39
N MET A 334 -14.88 15.20 0.75
CA MET A 334 -15.98 14.93 -0.17
C MET A 334 -16.00 15.85 -1.40
N GLU A 335 -15.46 17.07 -1.31
CA GLU A 335 -15.33 17.95 -2.48
C GLU A 335 -14.23 17.45 -3.42
N VAL A 336 -13.14 16.91 -2.89
CA VAL A 336 -12.11 16.24 -3.70
C VAL A 336 -12.69 15.00 -4.38
N VAL A 337 -13.48 14.19 -3.65
CA VAL A 337 -14.19 13.01 -4.20
C VAL A 337 -15.06 13.39 -5.40
N LYS A 338 -15.90 14.44 -5.26
CA LYS A 338 -16.75 14.93 -6.36
C LYS A 338 -15.93 15.40 -7.56
N ALA A 339 -14.86 16.16 -7.31
CA ALA A 339 -13.98 16.66 -8.37
C ALA A 339 -13.23 15.52 -9.10
N ALA A 340 -12.88 14.44 -8.39
CA ALA A 340 -12.17 13.31 -8.96
C ALA A 340 -13.01 12.42 -9.90
N VAL A 341 -14.35 12.49 -9.84
CA VAL A 341 -15.24 11.66 -10.66
C VAL A 341 -14.95 11.81 -12.16
N VAL A 342 -14.84 13.06 -12.63
CA VAL A 342 -14.62 13.33 -14.06
C VAL A 342 -13.25 12.86 -14.54
N PRO A 343 -12.13 13.18 -13.87
CA PRO A 343 -10.82 12.62 -14.21
C PRO A 343 -10.78 11.09 -14.18
N ALA A 344 -11.43 10.45 -13.20
CA ALA A 344 -11.47 8.99 -13.10
C ALA A 344 -12.20 8.37 -14.29
N ILE A 345 -13.37 8.89 -14.65
CA ILE A 345 -14.13 8.42 -15.82
C ILE A 345 -13.31 8.58 -17.10
N LEU A 346 -12.69 9.74 -17.30
CA LEU A 346 -11.86 9.99 -18.49
C LEU A 346 -10.64 9.05 -18.55
N TYR A 347 -10.01 8.78 -17.42
CA TYR A 347 -8.89 7.84 -17.34
C TYR A 347 -9.30 6.43 -17.77
N PHE A 348 -10.33 5.87 -17.13
CA PHE A 348 -10.78 4.53 -17.44
C PHE A 348 -11.37 4.41 -18.84
N LEU A 349 -12.05 5.45 -19.33
CA LEU A 349 -12.52 5.52 -20.71
C LEU A 349 -11.34 5.46 -21.71
N GLY A 350 -10.27 6.21 -21.44
CA GLY A 350 -9.05 6.18 -22.26
C GLY A 350 -8.43 4.80 -22.33
N VAL A 351 -8.24 4.14 -21.19
CA VAL A 351 -7.69 2.77 -21.13
C VAL A 351 -8.64 1.78 -21.84
N PHE A 352 -9.95 1.90 -21.60
CA PHE A 352 -10.96 1.04 -22.22
C PHE A 352 -11.00 1.16 -23.75
N LEU A 353 -10.92 2.38 -24.27
CA LEU A 353 -10.85 2.63 -25.73
C LEU A 353 -9.55 2.09 -26.32
N GLY A 354 -8.41 2.29 -25.65
CA GLY A 354 -7.12 1.73 -26.09
C GLY A 354 -7.20 0.20 -26.22
N VAL A 355 -7.74 -0.47 -25.20
CA VAL A 355 -7.98 -1.91 -25.21
C VAL A 355 -8.95 -2.33 -26.33
N HIS A 356 -10.02 -1.56 -26.55
CA HIS A 356 -11.02 -1.86 -27.58
C HIS A 356 -10.43 -1.80 -28.98
N PHE A 357 -9.66 -0.76 -29.29
CA PHE A 357 -9.04 -0.62 -30.60
C PHE A 357 -7.93 -1.67 -30.86
N GLU A 358 -7.14 -1.99 -29.84
CA GLU A 358 -6.15 -3.05 -29.97
C GLU A 358 -6.79 -4.42 -30.18
N ALA A 359 -7.89 -4.72 -29.47
CA ALA A 359 -8.64 -5.95 -29.69
C ALA A 359 -9.21 -6.05 -31.09
N LYS A 360 -9.74 -4.95 -31.62
CA LYS A 360 -10.25 -4.89 -33.01
C LYS A 360 -9.14 -5.09 -34.04
N LYS A 361 -7.99 -4.45 -33.82
CA LYS A 361 -6.82 -4.56 -34.70
C LYS A 361 -6.33 -6.01 -34.83
N HIS A 362 -6.38 -6.76 -33.74
CA HIS A 362 -5.91 -8.15 -33.70
C HIS A 362 -7.06 -9.18 -33.80
N HIS A 363 -8.29 -8.76 -34.13
CA HIS A 363 -9.48 -9.61 -34.26
C HIS A 363 -9.71 -10.51 -33.04
N LEU A 364 -9.45 -9.98 -31.82
CA LEU A 364 -9.62 -10.74 -30.60
C LEU A 364 -11.10 -10.81 -30.22
N GLU A 365 -11.58 -12.02 -30.01
CA GLU A 365 -12.95 -12.29 -29.62
C GLU A 365 -13.18 -12.13 -28.13
N GLY A 366 -14.43 -12.13 -27.68
CA GLY A 366 -14.80 -12.15 -26.28
C GLY A 366 -14.89 -13.57 -25.71
N THR A 367 -15.10 -13.67 -24.42
CA THR A 367 -15.36 -14.95 -23.77
C THR A 367 -16.71 -15.51 -24.25
N PRO A 368 -16.81 -16.80 -24.62
CA PRO A 368 -18.08 -17.43 -25.00
C PRO A 368 -19.14 -17.26 -23.91
N ARG A 369 -20.39 -16.97 -24.31
CA ARG A 369 -21.50 -16.73 -23.35
C ARG A 369 -21.76 -17.90 -22.39
N SER A 370 -21.38 -19.11 -22.77
CA SER A 370 -21.49 -20.32 -21.93
C SER A 370 -20.52 -20.34 -20.74
N GLU A 371 -19.43 -19.56 -20.82
CA GLU A 371 -18.40 -19.48 -19.76
C GLU A 371 -18.59 -18.23 -18.88
N LEU A 372 -19.54 -17.36 -19.21
CA LEU A 372 -19.81 -16.17 -18.42
C LEU A 372 -20.64 -16.51 -17.17
N PRO A 373 -20.37 -15.81 -16.04
CA PRO A 373 -21.19 -16.00 -14.84
C PRO A 373 -22.66 -15.62 -15.14
N PRO A 374 -23.62 -16.45 -14.71
CA PRO A 374 -25.04 -16.15 -14.91
C PRO A 374 -25.47 -14.95 -14.07
N TRP A 375 -26.26 -14.06 -14.68
CA TRP A 375 -26.90 -12.95 -13.99
C TRP A 375 -27.84 -13.51 -12.91
N GLY A 376 -27.52 -13.30 -11.61
CA GLY A 376 -28.42 -13.64 -10.51
C GLY A 376 -28.01 -14.83 -9.62
N LYS A 377 -26.77 -15.22 -9.62
CA LYS A 377 -26.22 -16.12 -8.60
C LYS A 377 -25.20 -15.47 -7.74
#